data_b108e2eba196bcb3d011cd7989c79631
#
_entry.id   b108e2eba196bcb3d011cd7989c79631
#
_cell.length_a   1.000
_cell.length_b   1.000
_cell.length_c   1.000
_cell.angle_alpha   90.00
_cell.angle_beta   90.00
_cell.angle_gamma   90.00
#
_symmetry.space_group_name_H-M   'P 1'
#
loop_
_entity.id
_entity.type
_entity.pdbx_description
1 polymer ?
#
loop_
_entity_poly.entity_id
_entity_poly.type
_entity_poly.pdbx_seq_one_letter_code
_entity_poly.pdbx_strand_id
1 'polypeptide(L)'
;MTHFFEKKMIIGATAGALLALGTVGTASAEVDTVKMAQQFGLLYVPLHVVMENGLIEKHSKAMGMKAPNIKMFKISGGANINKALLAGTIDFGAHGVGPMLKLWGKSKGRFKGAITMADMPLKLNSNDPNVKTVEDYLTVKNHKIATPAAKVSIQAVTLQMFTANKWNDPNKLDHLVVSMKHPIALAALLSGGQTVKSHFATLPYSYQELKSGKVHNVITSYDIMGGQHSVLTMSVPVKFAQDNPKTYAAVTSAYVEAFAWIKANPEAAAKIFIKYTKSKMNPDDVIALLKDKNEIEFSEIPKHTIKYGNFLAGIGDIPQPKSWKDYYMPNNHGYDGS
;
A
#
# COMPACT_ATOMS: atom_id res chain seq x y z
N MET A 1 -63.15 -65.68 46.16
CA MET A 1 -62.58 -66.39 44.99
C MET A 1 -62.29 -65.36 43.92
N THR A 2 -61.08 -64.90 43.80
CA THR A 2 -60.57 -64.28 42.61
C THR A 2 -59.09 -63.94 42.83
N HIS A 3 -58.23 -64.56 42.13
CA HIS A 3 -56.80 -64.42 42.17
C HIS A 3 -56.35 -63.13 41.44
N PHE A 4 -55.58 -62.33 42.11
CA PHE A 4 -54.87 -61.23 41.52
C PHE A 4 -53.46 -61.69 41.08
N PHE A 5 -53.15 -61.56 39.82
CA PHE A 5 -51.82 -61.77 39.24
C PHE A 5 -51.09 -60.38 39.24
N GLU A 6 -50.01 -60.28 40.03
CA GLU A 6 -49.10 -59.16 39.89
C GLU A 6 -48.17 -59.33 38.70
N LYS A 7 -48.19 -58.39 37.79
CA LYS A 7 -47.20 -58.30 36.72
C LYS A 7 -46.09 -57.35 37.17
N LYS A 8 -44.89 -57.87 37.40
CA LYS A 8 -43.66 -57.13 37.58
C LYS A 8 -43.28 -56.44 36.26
N MET A 9 -43.19 -55.13 36.21
CA MET A 9 -42.71 -54.35 35.09
C MET A 9 -41.20 -54.11 35.24
N ILE A 10 -40.42 -54.68 34.35
CA ILE A 10 -38.96 -54.46 34.25
C ILE A 10 -38.75 -53.15 33.49
N ILE A 11 -38.25 -52.16 34.16
CA ILE A 11 -37.81 -50.89 33.53
C ILE A 11 -36.41 -51.08 33.01
N GLY A 12 -36.28 -51.22 31.72
CA GLY A 12 -35.00 -51.22 31.00
C GLY A 12 -34.48 -49.79 30.88
N ALA A 13 -33.38 -49.47 31.56
CA ALA A 13 -32.66 -48.23 31.37
C ALA A 13 -31.82 -48.26 30.09
N THR A 14 -32.32 -47.68 29.03
CA THR A 14 -31.54 -47.40 27.80
C THR A 14 -30.69 -46.16 28.03
N ALA A 15 -29.39 -46.34 28.28
CA ALA A 15 -28.41 -45.28 28.31
C ALA A 15 -28.20 -44.77 26.88
N GLY A 16 -28.79 -43.59 26.58
CA GLY A 16 -28.53 -42.86 25.33
C GLY A 16 -27.13 -42.22 25.38
N ALA A 17 -26.18 -42.81 24.67
CA ALA A 17 -24.91 -42.18 24.40
C ALA A 17 -25.14 -41.05 23.37
N LEU A 18 -25.22 -39.81 23.82
CA LEU A 18 -25.11 -38.60 22.97
C LEU A 18 -23.67 -38.53 22.46
N LEU A 19 -23.44 -38.99 21.25
CA LEU A 19 -22.25 -38.67 20.44
C LEU A 19 -22.32 -37.18 20.11
N ALA A 20 -21.63 -36.36 20.88
CA ALA A 20 -21.29 -35.01 20.50
C ALA A 20 -20.35 -35.07 19.28
N LEU A 21 -20.91 -35.06 18.08
CA LEU A 21 -20.18 -34.78 16.84
C LEU A 21 -19.72 -33.33 16.93
N GLY A 22 -18.59 -33.11 17.58
CA GLY A 22 -17.84 -31.89 17.44
C GLY A 22 -17.49 -31.73 15.96
N THR A 23 -18.06 -30.72 15.32
CA THR A 23 -17.60 -30.27 14.01
C THR A 23 -16.15 -29.87 14.14
N VAL A 24 -15.25 -30.81 13.87
CA VAL A 24 -13.85 -30.49 13.64
C VAL A 24 -13.84 -29.65 12.35
N GLY A 25 -13.95 -28.34 12.53
CA GLY A 25 -13.69 -27.43 11.43
C GLY A 25 -12.34 -27.80 10.86
N THR A 26 -12.29 -28.21 9.60
CA THR A 26 -11.04 -28.48 8.90
C THR A 26 -10.22 -27.20 8.98
N ALA A 27 -9.25 -27.15 9.91
CA ALA A 27 -8.26 -26.11 9.94
C ALA A 27 -7.55 -26.16 8.59
N SER A 28 -7.90 -25.25 7.69
CA SER A 28 -7.15 -25.09 6.44
C SER A 28 -5.70 -24.86 6.82
N ALA A 29 -4.80 -25.65 6.26
CA ALA A 29 -3.38 -25.46 6.52
C ALA A 29 -2.97 -24.09 5.96
N GLU A 30 -2.38 -23.25 6.81
CA GLU A 30 -1.81 -21.97 6.39
C GLU A 30 -0.74 -22.17 5.31
N VAL A 31 -0.54 -21.21 4.43
CA VAL A 31 0.44 -21.32 3.33
C VAL A 31 1.88 -21.44 3.85
N ASP A 32 2.67 -22.29 3.21
CA ASP A 32 4.12 -22.43 3.50
C ASP A 32 4.96 -21.28 2.92
N THR A 33 4.45 -20.53 1.98
CA THR A 33 5.17 -19.42 1.33
C THR A 33 4.23 -18.25 1.07
N VAL A 34 4.68 -17.07 1.45
CA VAL A 34 4.03 -15.78 1.14
C VAL A 34 4.88 -15.02 0.12
N LYS A 35 4.26 -14.59 -0.97
CA LYS A 35 4.87 -13.84 -2.05
C LYS A 35 4.48 -12.37 -1.92
N MET A 36 5.45 -11.49 -1.69
CA MET A 36 5.22 -10.07 -1.47
C MET A 36 5.93 -9.23 -2.53
N ALA A 37 5.33 -8.13 -2.96
CA ALA A 37 5.95 -7.21 -3.90
C ALA A 37 6.03 -5.79 -3.37
N GLN A 38 7.17 -5.15 -3.66
CA GLN A 38 7.43 -3.73 -3.42
C GLN A 38 7.89 -3.03 -4.69
N GLN A 39 7.92 -1.70 -4.66
CA GLN A 39 8.54 -0.88 -5.70
C GLN A 39 9.86 -0.29 -5.20
N PHE A 40 10.19 0.95 -5.62
CA PHE A 40 11.39 1.68 -5.24
C PHE A 40 11.05 2.85 -4.32
N GLY A 41 11.88 3.11 -3.31
CA GLY A 41 11.75 4.29 -2.48
C GLY A 41 11.85 4.05 -0.97
N LEU A 42 11.94 5.14 -0.23
CA LEU A 42 12.03 5.14 1.23
C LEU A 42 10.74 4.63 1.90
N LEU A 43 9.60 4.73 1.22
CA LEU A 43 8.30 4.24 1.70
C LEU A 43 8.29 2.73 2.02
N TYR A 44 9.26 1.97 1.48
CA TYR A 44 9.34 0.51 1.65
C TYR A 44 10.25 0.09 2.81
N VAL A 45 10.76 1.04 3.59
CA VAL A 45 11.56 0.75 4.80
C VAL A 45 10.83 -0.19 5.77
N PRO A 46 9.50 -0.07 6.01
CA PRO A 46 8.82 -1.01 6.89
C PRO A 46 8.97 -2.46 6.46
N LEU A 47 8.90 -2.73 5.15
CA LEU A 47 9.11 -4.08 4.62
C LEU A 47 10.54 -4.59 4.90
N HIS A 48 11.55 -3.72 4.72
CA HIS A 48 12.93 -4.08 4.98
C HIS A 48 13.15 -4.37 6.47
N VAL A 49 12.52 -3.60 7.37
CA VAL A 49 12.56 -3.82 8.82
C VAL A 49 11.84 -5.12 9.21
N VAL A 50 10.67 -5.39 8.62
CA VAL A 50 9.95 -6.66 8.81
C VAL A 50 10.84 -7.85 8.46
N MET A 51 11.56 -7.78 7.34
CA MET A 51 12.45 -8.85 6.89
C MET A 51 13.72 -8.96 7.75
N GLU A 52 14.37 -7.83 8.06
CA GLU A 52 15.62 -7.81 8.81
C GLU A 52 15.45 -8.31 10.25
N ASN A 53 14.33 -7.94 10.88
CA ASN A 53 14.05 -8.26 12.27
C ASN A 53 13.21 -9.55 12.44
N GLY A 54 12.89 -10.27 11.35
CA GLY A 54 12.11 -11.51 11.41
C GLY A 54 10.72 -11.34 12.02
N LEU A 55 10.05 -10.18 11.80
CA LEU A 55 8.82 -9.85 12.51
C LEU A 55 7.65 -10.76 12.13
N ILE A 56 7.55 -11.19 10.87
CA ILE A 56 6.52 -12.16 10.46
C ILE A 56 6.73 -13.49 11.18
N GLU A 57 7.98 -13.94 11.31
CA GLU A 57 8.32 -15.15 12.07
C GLU A 57 7.94 -15.02 13.55
N LYS A 58 8.27 -13.88 14.18
CA LYS A 58 7.90 -13.56 15.55
C LYS A 58 6.39 -13.68 15.78
N HIS A 59 5.59 -13.00 14.93
CA HIS A 59 4.14 -13.00 15.06
C HIS A 59 3.53 -14.38 14.73
N SER A 60 4.09 -15.11 13.77
CA SER A 60 3.66 -16.48 13.46
C SER A 60 3.83 -17.41 14.67
N LYS A 61 4.99 -17.36 15.33
CA LYS A 61 5.26 -18.13 16.55
C LYS A 61 4.30 -17.78 17.69
N ALA A 62 4.01 -16.49 17.87
CA ALA A 62 3.05 -16.01 18.87
C ALA A 62 1.62 -16.55 18.62
N MET A 63 1.26 -16.82 17.37
CA MET A 63 -0.03 -17.43 16.98
C MET A 63 0.00 -18.96 16.93
N GLY A 64 1.09 -19.59 17.40
CA GLY A 64 1.24 -21.05 17.43
C GLY A 64 1.29 -21.70 16.05
N MET A 65 1.83 -20.99 15.04
CA MET A 65 1.98 -21.53 13.68
C MET A 65 3.44 -21.50 13.22
N LYS A 66 3.78 -22.37 12.27
CA LYS A 66 5.05 -22.31 11.54
C LYS A 66 5.07 -21.04 10.70
N ALA A 67 6.15 -20.29 10.77
CA ALA A 67 6.31 -19.11 9.94
C ALA A 67 6.40 -19.48 8.45
N PRO A 68 5.69 -18.75 7.56
CA PRO A 68 5.83 -18.98 6.12
C PRO A 68 7.18 -18.48 5.61
N ASN A 69 7.68 -19.08 4.55
CA ASN A 69 8.80 -18.56 3.80
C ASN A 69 8.38 -17.31 3.03
N ILE A 70 9.14 -16.21 3.15
CA ILE A 70 8.80 -14.95 2.47
C ILE A 70 9.61 -14.81 1.18
N LYS A 71 8.90 -14.71 0.03
CA LYS A 71 9.50 -14.42 -1.28
C LYS A 71 9.20 -12.98 -1.67
N MET A 72 10.27 -12.18 -1.82
CA MET A 72 10.17 -10.77 -2.17
C MET A 72 10.40 -10.53 -3.65
N PHE A 73 9.51 -9.71 -4.25
CA PHE A 73 9.61 -9.27 -5.64
C PHE A 73 9.73 -7.75 -5.71
N LYS A 74 10.52 -7.25 -6.66
CA LYS A 74 10.65 -5.83 -6.96
C LYS A 74 9.97 -5.52 -8.28
N ILE A 75 8.76 -4.99 -8.22
CA ILE A 75 7.90 -4.73 -9.38
C ILE A 75 7.64 -3.22 -9.47
N SER A 76 8.06 -2.58 -10.56
CA SER A 76 7.85 -1.14 -10.75
C SER A 76 6.46 -0.82 -11.27
N GLY A 77 5.84 0.19 -10.65
CA GLY A 77 4.53 0.74 -11.04
C GLY A 77 3.35 -0.06 -10.49
N GLY A 78 2.40 0.66 -9.88
CA GLY A 78 1.21 0.05 -9.27
C GLY A 78 0.36 -0.75 -10.24
N ALA A 79 0.34 -0.38 -11.53
CA ALA A 79 -0.35 -1.15 -12.57
C ALA A 79 0.23 -2.57 -12.74
N ASN A 80 1.55 -2.73 -12.65
CA ASN A 80 2.20 -4.03 -12.75
C ASN A 80 1.99 -4.86 -11.48
N ILE A 81 1.98 -4.23 -10.31
CA ILE A 81 1.59 -4.89 -9.05
C ILE A 81 0.15 -5.39 -9.13
N ASN A 82 -0.79 -4.57 -9.65
CA ASN A 82 -2.17 -4.99 -9.86
C ASN A 82 -2.27 -6.21 -10.79
N LYS A 83 -1.50 -6.22 -11.90
CA LYS A 83 -1.44 -7.39 -12.80
C LYS A 83 -0.93 -8.63 -12.07
N ALA A 84 0.13 -8.50 -11.25
CA ALA A 84 0.70 -9.62 -10.52
C ALA A 84 -0.26 -10.17 -9.46
N LEU A 85 -1.00 -9.31 -8.74
CA LEU A 85 -2.05 -9.71 -7.81
C LEU A 85 -3.20 -10.44 -8.52
N LEU A 86 -3.69 -9.89 -9.63
CA LEU A 86 -4.77 -10.50 -10.43
C LEU A 86 -4.39 -11.85 -11.02
N ALA A 87 -3.12 -12.03 -11.38
CA ALA A 87 -2.57 -13.28 -11.90
C ALA A 87 -2.22 -14.30 -10.80
N GLY A 88 -2.34 -13.95 -9.50
CA GLY A 88 -1.95 -14.81 -8.37
C GLY A 88 -0.45 -15.09 -8.28
N THR A 89 0.39 -14.28 -8.94
CA THR A 89 1.86 -14.44 -8.88
C THR A 89 2.45 -13.86 -7.61
N ILE A 90 1.71 -12.98 -6.92
CA ILE A 90 2.00 -12.45 -5.59
C ILE A 90 0.73 -12.48 -4.72
N ASP A 91 0.93 -12.58 -3.40
CA ASP A 91 -0.15 -12.60 -2.40
C ASP A 91 -0.36 -11.20 -1.80
N PHE A 92 0.72 -10.45 -1.56
CA PHE A 92 0.68 -9.09 -1.07
C PHE A 92 1.41 -8.14 -2.01
N GLY A 93 0.79 -7.01 -2.34
CA GLY A 93 1.38 -6.01 -3.21
C GLY A 93 1.36 -4.61 -2.60
N ALA A 94 2.55 -4.03 -2.35
CA ALA A 94 2.67 -2.67 -1.82
C ALA A 94 2.71 -1.66 -2.98
N HIS A 95 1.68 -0.82 -3.06
CA HIS A 95 1.48 0.17 -4.13
C HIS A 95 0.68 1.39 -3.63
N GLY A 96 0.54 2.40 -4.48
CA GLY A 96 -0.20 3.61 -4.11
C GLY A 96 -1.70 3.38 -3.89
N VAL A 97 -2.35 4.26 -3.14
CA VAL A 97 -3.80 4.24 -2.90
C VAL A 97 -4.59 4.29 -4.21
N GLY A 98 -4.17 5.10 -5.21
CA GLY A 98 -4.83 5.15 -6.51
C GLY A 98 -4.89 3.80 -7.23
N PRO A 99 -3.76 3.10 -7.45
CA PRO A 99 -3.76 1.73 -7.98
C PRO A 99 -4.57 0.73 -7.16
N MET A 100 -4.55 0.83 -5.83
CA MET A 100 -5.35 -0.02 -4.95
C MET A 100 -6.85 0.15 -5.21
N LEU A 101 -7.33 1.39 -5.26
CA LEU A 101 -8.73 1.70 -5.55
C LEU A 101 -9.16 1.19 -6.93
N LYS A 102 -8.33 1.37 -7.97
CA LYS A 102 -8.59 0.82 -9.31
C LYS A 102 -8.64 -0.71 -9.31
N LEU A 103 -7.78 -1.37 -8.52
CA LEU A 103 -7.80 -2.83 -8.35
C LEU A 103 -9.09 -3.28 -7.64
N TRP A 104 -9.46 -2.63 -6.54
CA TRP A 104 -10.69 -2.89 -5.81
C TRP A 104 -11.94 -2.78 -6.72
N GLY A 105 -12.06 -1.66 -7.43
CA GLY A 105 -13.20 -1.44 -8.34
C GLY A 105 -13.28 -2.47 -9.46
N LYS A 106 -12.18 -2.69 -10.21
CA LYS A 106 -12.12 -3.64 -11.33
C LYS A 106 -12.32 -5.09 -10.88
N SER A 107 -11.92 -5.43 -9.68
CA SER A 107 -12.09 -6.78 -9.13
C SER A 107 -13.43 -7.00 -8.44
N LYS A 108 -14.31 -5.98 -8.39
CA LYS A 108 -15.58 -6.02 -7.66
C LYS A 108 -15.35 -6.39 -6.18
N GLY A 109 -14.34 -5.79 -5.55
CA GLY A 109 -14.02 -5.95 -4.14
C GLY A 109 -13.24 -7.22 -3.77
N ARG A 110 -12.82 -8.06 -4.75
CA ARG A 110 -12.03 -9.26 -4.49
C ARG A 110 -10.62 -8.99 -3.96
N PHE A 111 -10.11 -7.78 -4.15
CA PHE A 111 -8.85 -7.30 -3.59
C PHE A 111 -9.12 -6.05 -2.77
N LYS A 112 -8.48 -5.97 -1.60
CA LYS A 112 -8.62 -4.85 -0.67
C LYS A 112 -7.27 -4.45 -0.09
N GLY A 113 -7.19 -3.24 0.45
CA GLY A 113 -6.06 -2.80 1.26
C GLY A 113 -5.96 -3.61 2.54
N ALA A 114 -4.87 -4.33 2.75
CA ALA A 114 -4.59 -5.07 3.97
C ALA A 114 -4.19 -4.13 5.11
N ILE A 115 -3.39 -3.10 4.78
CA ILE A 115 -2.88 -2.11 5.72
C ILE A 115 -2.40 -0.87 4.95
N THR A 116 -2.61 0.32 5.51
CA THR A 116 -1.92 1.54 5.07
C THR A 116 -0.48 1.48 5.55
N MET A 117 0.44 2.09 4.81
CA MET A 117 1.87 1.94 5.12
C MET A 117 2.59 3.27 5.32
N ALA A 118 2.24 4.31 4.57
CA ALA A 118 2.93 5.58 4.65
C ALA A 118 2.10 6.76 4.16
N ASP A 119 2.28 7.87 4.84
CA ASP A 119 1.86 9.21 4.44
C ASP A 119 3.11 10.00 4.06
N MET A 120 3.07 10.76 2.97
CA MET A 120 4.15 11.65 2.55
C MET A 120 3.68 12.62 1.47
N PRO A 121 4.28 13.81 1.35
CA PRO A 121 4.04 14.66 0.18
C PRO A 121 4.69 14.03 -1.07
N LEU A 122 3.90 13.75 -2.08
CA LEU A 122 4.43 13.56 -3.42
C LEU A 122 4.85 14.94 -3.93
N LYS A 123 6.04 15.05 -4.55
CA LYS A 123 6.56 16.36 -5.01
C LYS A 123 6.67 16.36 -6.53
N LEU A 124 5.91 17.22 -7.19
CA LEU A 124 6.09 17.49 -8.62
C LEU A 124 7.25 18.45 -8.78
N ASN A 125 8.37 17.92 -9.24
CA ASN A 125 9.61 18.64 -9.39
C ASN A 125 9.92 18.86 -10.88
N SER A 126 10.58 19.98 -11.21
CA SER A 126 10.98 20.33 -12.57
C SER A 126 12.42 20.90 -12.62
N ASN A 127 13.15 20.56 -13.68
CA ASN A 127 14.41 21.20 -14.06
C ASN A 127 14.22 22.30 -15.13
N ASP A 128 12.98 22.52 -15.61
CA ASP A 128 12.68 23.56 -16.60
C ASP A 128 12.43 24.89 -15.88
N PRO A 129 13.27 25.93 -16.08
CA PRO A 129 13.12 27.22 -15.41
C PRO A 129 11.82 27.95 -15.78
N ASN A 130 11.17 27.57 -16.88
CA ASN A 130 9.91 28.17 -17.33
C ASN A 130 8.67 27.53 -16.67
N VAL A 131 8.83 26.49 -15.85
CA VAL A 131 7.74 25.79 -15.15
C VAL A 131 7.85 26.12 -13.67
N LYS A 132 7.10 27.09 -13.20
CA LYS A 132 7.02 27.51 -11.78
C LYS A 132 5.74 27.03 -11.11
N THR A 133 4.67 26.93 -11.89
CA THR A 133 3.33 26.51 -11.48
C THR A 133 2.83 25.39 -12.38
N VAL A 134 1.73 24.73 -11.99
CA VAL A 134 1.13 23.67 -12.81
C VAL A 134 0.50 24.26 -14.09
N GLU A 135 0.09 25.51 -14.07
CA GLU A 135 -0.45 26.24 -15.23
C GLU A 135 0.58 26.40 -16.36
N ASP A 136 1.85 26.52 -16.03
CA ASP A 136 2.93 26.68 -17.03
C ASP A 136 3.05 25.48 -17.97
N TYR A 137 2.62 24.28 -17.52
CA TYR A 137 2.57 23.08 -18.37
C TYR A 137 1.66 23.23 -19.59
N LEU A 138 0.73 24.18 -19.59
CA LEU A 138 -0.14 24.43 -20.75
C LEU A 138 0.58 25.13 -21.90
N THR A 139 1.70 25.79 -21.64
CA THR A 139 2.41 26.63 -22.60
C THR A 139 3.75 26.07 -23.03
N VAL A 140 4.41 25.26 -22.18
CA VAL A 140 5.74 24.70 -22.50
C VAL A 140 5.66 23.62 -23.57
N LYS A 141 6.66 23.61 -24.47
CA LYS A 141 6.79 22.62 -25.55
C LYS A 141 7.84 21.57 -25.21
N ASN A 142 7.72 20.38 -25.81
CA ASN A 142 8.68 19.26 -25.64
C ASN A 142 8.95 18.94 -24.17
N HIS A 143 7.88 18.88 -23.36
CA HIS A 143 7.95 18.66 -21.93
C HIS A 143 7.15 17.41 -21.56
N LYS A 144 7.78 16.51 -20.80
CA LYS A 144 7.10 15.33 -20.24
C LYS A 144 7.28 15.29 -18.73
N ILE A 145 6.24 14.78 -18.07
CA ILE A 145 6.15 14.55 -16.62
C ILE A 145 6.26 13.04 -16.37
N ALA A 146 7.34 12.63 -15.74
CA ALA A 146 7.53 11.22 -15.37
C ALA A 146 6.69 10.84 -14.16
N THR A 147 6.01 9.70 -14.25
CA THR A 147 5.33 9.01 -13.14
C THR A 147 5.57 7.51 -13.24
N PRO A 148 5.46 6.72 -12.15
CA PRO A 148 5.69 5.26 -12.23
C PRO A 148 4.75 4.51 -13.17
N ALA A 149 3.54 5.00 -13.37
CA ALA A 149 2.56 4.47 -14.31
C ALA A 149 1.57 5.58 -14.69
N ALA A 150 1.60 6.01 -15.94
CA ALA A 150 0.65 6.99 -16.49
C ALA A 150 -0.80 6.51 -16.26
N LYS A 151 -1.70 7.43 -15.88
CA LYS A 151 -3.13 7.19 -15.59
C LYS A 151 -3.46 6.25 -14.41
N VAL A 152 -2.47 5.59 -13.81
CA VAL A 152 -2.71 4.57 -12.77
C VAL A 152 -1.98 4.87 -11.47
N SER A 153 -0.73 5.37 -11.53
CA SER A 153 0.03 5.68 -10.31
C SER A 153 -0.69 6.72 -9.47
N ILE A 154 -0.47 6.69 -8.15
CA ILE A 154 -1.06 7.70 -7.26
C ILE A 154 -0.67 9.11 -7.69
N GLN A 155 0.56 9.30 -8.22
CA GLN A 155 1.03 10.58 -8.77
C GLN A 155 0.18 11.05 -9.95
N ALA A 156 -0.10 10.15 -10.90
CA ALA A 156 -0.94 10.49 -12.05
C ALA A 156 -2.37 10.81 -11.61
N VAL A 157 -2.94 10.03 -10.70
CA VAL A 157 -4.28 10.30 -10.13
C VAL A 157 -4.30 11.63 -9.38
N THR A 158 -3.28 11.95 -8.58
CA THR A 158 -3.19 13.23 -7.86
C THR A 158 -3.10 14.42 -8.83
N LEU A 159 -2.35 14.28 -9.93
CA LEU A 159 -2.30 15.31 -10.97
C LEU A 159 -3.67 15.49 -11.65
N GLN A 160 -4.37 14.39 -11.95
CA GLN A 160 -5.72 14.44 -12.50
C GLN A 160 -6.73 15.08 -11.53
N MET A 161 -6.59 14.88 -10.21
CA MET A 161 -7.39 15.59 -9.20
C MET A 161 -7.14 17.11 -9.25
N PHE A 162 -5.88 17.52 -9.36
CA PHE A 162 -5.55 18.94 -9.54
C PHE A 162 -6.20 19.52 -10.79
N THR A 163 -6.02 18.85 -11.94
CA THR A 163 -6.54 19.35 -13.23
C THR A 163 -8.07 19.39 -13.29
N ALA A 164 -8.74 18.41 -12.66
CA ALA A 164 -10.19 18.41 -12.52
C ALA A 164 -10.68 19.58 -11.68
N ASN A 165 -10.05 19.83 -10.54
CA ASN A 165 -10.43 20.94 -9.65
C ASN A 165 -10.16 22.30 -10.29
N LYS A 166 -9.03 22.44 -10.99
CA LYS A 166 -8.60 23.73 -11.56
C LYS A 166 -9.29 24.08 -12.87
N TRP A 167 -9.50 23.09 -13.75
CA TRP A 167 -9.95 23.29 -15.12
C TRP A 167 -11.21 22.50 -15.49
N ASN A 168 -11.81 21.80 -14.55
CA ASN A 168 -12.93 20.87 -14.79
C ASN A 168 -12.63 19.82 -15.89
N ASP A 169 -11.34 19.47 -16.03
CA ASP A 169 -10.84 18.50 -17.01
C ASP A 169 -9.75 17.62 -16.37
N PRO A 170 -10.09 16.41 -15.91
CA PRO A 170 -9.13 15.52 -15.25
C PRO A 170 -8.00 15.09 -16.19
N ASN A 171 -8.19 15.12 -17.52
CA ASN A 171 -7.20 14.65 -18.49
C ASN A 171 -6.35 15.78 -19.08
N LYS A 172 -6.50 17.02 -18.60
CA LYS A 172 -5.88 18.21 -19.15
C LYS A 172 -4.39 18.09 -19.42
N LEU A 173 -3.65 17.42 -18.54
CA LEU A 173 -2.20 17.22 -18.64
C LEU A 173 -1.79 15.78 -18.95
N ASP A 174 -2.74 14.85 -19.19
CA ASP A 174 -2.44 13.43 -19.44
C ASP A 174 -1.49 13.21 -20.62
N HIS A 175 -1.58 14.06 -21.66
CA HIS A 175 -0.71 14.01 -22.85
C HIS A 175 0.77 14.31 -22.53
N LEU A 176 1.07 14.93 -21.40
CA LEU A 176 2.42 15.19 -20.92
C LEU A 176 2.96 14.04 -20.07
N VAL A 177 2.09 13.22 -19.46
CA VAL A 177 2.48 12.19 -18.50
C VAL A 177 3.04 10.96 -19.19
N VAL A 178 4.23 10.52 -18.75
CA VAL A 178 4.90 9.31 -19.24
C VAL A 178 5.22 8.34 -18.12
N SER A 179 5.17 7.03 -18.41
CA SER A 179 5.54 5.99 -17.44
C SER A 179 7.05 5.84 -17.37
N MET A 180 7.63 6.11 -16.22
CA MET A 180 9.06 5.97 -15.98
C MET A 180 9.35 5.57 -14.53
N LYS A 181 10.29 4.63 -14.31
CA LYS A 181 10.72 4.24 -12.96
C LYS A 181 11.39 5.41 -12.25
N HIS A 182 11.12 5.62 -10.98
CA HIS A 182 11.72 6.72 -10.20
C HIS A 182 13.25 6.86 -10.33
N PRO A 183 14.08 5.79 -10.25
CA PRO A 183 15.52 5.94 -10.44
C PRO A 183 15.92 6.46 -11.82
N ILE A 184 15.16 6.08 -12.86
CA ILE A 184 15.41 6.54 -14.24
C ILE A 184 14.97 7.99 -14.41
N ALA A 185 13.82 8.37 -13.83
CA ALA A 185 13.34 9.74 -13.85
C ALA A 185 14.30 10.71 -13.13
N LEU A 186 14.79 10.33 -11.93
CA LEU A 186 15.85 11.07 -11.23
C LEU A 186 17.07 11.30 -12.14
N ALA A 187 17.59 10.24 -12.75
CA ALA A 187 18.75 10.36 -13.65
C ALA A 187 18.46 11.27 -14.84
N ALA A 188 17.27 11.18 -15.44
CA ALA A 188 16.85 12.04 -16.54
C ALA A 188 16.80 13.53 -16.14
N LEU A 189 16.22 13.85 -15.00
CA LEU A 189 16.16 15.23 -14.50
C LEU A 189 17.54 15.80 -14.21
N LEU A 190 18.39 15.03 -13.52
CA LEU A 190 19.73 15.50 -13.10
C LEU A 190 20.71 15.63 -14.27
N SER A 191 20.54 14.85 -15.33
CA SER A 191 21.35 14.96 -16.56
C SER A 191 20.92 16.09 -17.50
N GLY A 192 19.85 16.83 -17.18
CA GLY A 192 19.32 17.87 -18.04
C GLY A 192 18.53 17.31 -19.23
N GLY A 193 17.79 16.21 -19.03
CA GLY A 193 17.03 15.50 -20.05
C GLY A 193 16.21 16.40 -20.96
N GLN A 194 16.28 16.16 -22.28
CA GLN A 194 15.70 17.07 -23.27
C GLN A 194 14.16 17.02 -23.34
N THR A 195 13.56 15.90 -22.95
CA THR A 195 12.12 15.69 -23.07
C THR A 195 11.46 15.51 -21.70
N VAL A 196 12.00 14.62 -20.85
CA VAL A 196 11.48 14.44 -19.48
C VAL A 196 12.16 15.47 -18.59
N LYS A 197 11.42 16.54 -18.29
CA LYS A 197 11.89 17.68 -17.54
C LYS A 197 11.19 17.84 -16.18
N SER A 198 10.17 17.02 -15.92
CA SER A 198 9.49 16.97 -14.63
C SER A 198 9.28 15.56 -14.16
N HIS A 199 9.25 15.38 -12.83
CA HIS A 199 9.02 14.11 -12.20
C HIS A 199 8.10 14.31 -10.99
N PHE A 200 6.99 13.60 -10.96
CA PHE A 200 6.16 13.54 -9.76
C PHE A 200 6.72 12.44 -8.86
N ALA A 201 7.58 12.85 -7.97
CA ALA A 201 8.50 11.99 -7.24
C ALA A 201 8.02 11.62 -5.84
N THR A 202 8.60 10.53 -5.32
CA THR A 202 8.53 10.10 -3.93
C THR A 202 9.93 10.15 -3.30
N LEU A 203 10.03 10.08 -1.96
CA LEU A 203 11.30 9.89 -1.30
C LEU A 203 11.95 8.53 -1.68
N PRO A 204 13.27 8.48 -1.83
CA PRO A 204 14.23 9.57 -1.59
C PRO A 204 14.50 10.40 -2.85
N TYR A 205 13.85 10.11 -3.98
CA TYR A 205 14.14 10.73 -5.28
C TYR A 205 13.81 12.23 -5.27
N SER A 206 12.65 12.61 -4.73
CA SER A 206 12.28 14.02 -4.58
C SER A 206 13.31 14.83 -3.78
N TYR A 207 13.84 14.24 -2.71
CA TYR A 207 14.90 14.86 -1.91
C TYR A 207 16.19 15.03 -2.72
N GLN A 208 16.64 13.96 -3.42
CA GLN A 208 17.85 14.00 -4.23
C GLN A 208 17.76 15.02 -5.37
N GLU A 209 16.60 15.13 -6.01
CA GLU A 209 16.33 16.14 -7.04
C GLU A 209 16.49 17.54 -6.49
N LEU A 210 15.82 17.87 -5.41
CA LEU A 210 15.88 19.20 -4.80
C LEU A 210 17.26 19.53 -4.23
N LYS A 211 17.92 18.58 -3.59
CA LYS A 211 19.28 18.73 -3.05
C LYS A 211 20.33 19.00 -4.14
N SER A 212 20.07 18.59 -5.38
CA SER A 212 20.99 18.81 -6.50
C SER A 212 21.18 20.30 -6.87
N GLY A 213 20.25 21.17 -6.48
CA GLY A 213 20.21 22.57 -6.87
C GLY A 213 19.83 22.81 -8.34
N LYS A 214 19.63 21.75 -9.15
CA LYS A 214 19.25 21.81 -10.57
C LYS A 214 17.74 21.72 -10.80
N VAL A 215 17.01 21.35 -9.78
CA VAL A 215 15.58 21.02 -9.82
C VAL A 215 14.87 21.80 -8.73
N HIS A 216 13.68 22.29 -9.02
CA HIS A 216 12.83 22.97 -8.05
C HIS A 216 11.48 22.26 -7.93
N ASN A 217 10.78 22.49 -6.82
CA ASN A 217 9.43 21.99 -6.60
C ASN A 217 8.41 22.92 -7.27
N VAL A 218 7.44 22.35 -7.96
CA VAL A 218 6.32 23.06 -8.61
C VAL A 218 5.09 23.04 -7.70
N ILE A 219 4.73 21.85 -7.16
CA ILE A 219 3.60 21.67 -6.24
C ILE A 219 3.79 20.35 -5.49
N THR A 220 3.18 20.26 -4.32
CA THR A 220 3.12 18.99 -3.56
C THR A 220 1.72 18.39 -3.59
N SER A 221 1.62 17.09 -3.33
CA SER A 221 0.30 16.47 -3.16
C SER A 221 -0.43 16.95 -1.90
N TYR A 222 0.28 17.48 -0.90
CA TYR A 222 -0.36 18.07 0.28
C TYR A 222 -1.10 19.36 -0.07
N ASP A 223 -0.56 20.17 -0.99
CA ASP A 223 -1.25 21.37 -1.51
C ASP A 223 -2.53 20.96 -2.27
N ILE A 224 -2.47 19.88 -3.05
CA ILE A 224 -3.58 19.38 -3.86
C ILE A 224 -4.68 18.75 -2.97
N MET A 225 -4.28 18.02 -1.94
CA MET A 225 -5.17 17.26 -1.07
C MET A 225 -5.67 18.06 0.15
N GLY A 226 -5.08 19.24 0.40
CA GLY A 226 -5.37 20.05 1.57
C GLY A 226 -4.75 19.50 2.86
N GLY A 227 -3.59 18.85 2.76
CA GLY A 227 -2.81 18.35 3.90
C GLY A 227 -2.31 16.93 3.76
N GLN A 228 -1.85 16.38 4.87
CA GLN A 228 -1.30 15.03 4.97
C GLN A 228 -2.31 13.97 4.53
N HIS A 229 -1.87 13.04 3.72
CA HIS A 229 -2.70 11.93 3.24
C HIS A 229 -1.88 10.66 3.02
N SER A 230 -2.54 9.53 3.04
CA SER A 230 -1.90 8.23 2.78
C SER A 230 -1.58 8.07 1.30
N VAL A 231 -0.35 7.68 1.01
CA VAL A 231 0.14 7.46 -0.35
C VAL A 231 0.41 6.00 -0.66
N LEU A 232 0.79 5.21 0.35
CA LEU A 232 1.16 3.81 0.17
C LEU A 232 0.26 2.90 1.00
N THR A 233 -0.17 1.81 0.38
CA THR A 233 -0.94 0.73 1.00
C THR A 233 -0.46 -0.61 0.49
N MET A 234 -0.72 -1.67 1.22
CA MET A 234 -0.50 -3.04 0.80
C MET A 234 -1.84 -3.70 0.51
N SER A 235 -2.01 -4.24 -0.69
CA SER A 235 -3.21 -4.96 -1.09
C SER A 235 -3.04 -6.47 -1.01
N VAL A 236 -4.16 -7.16 -0.77
CA VAL A 236 -4.27 -8.61 -0.64
C VAL A 236 -5.56 -9.11 -1.31
N PRO A 237 -5.61 -10.33 -1.88
CA PRO A 237 -6.86 -10.97 -2.21
C PRO A 237 -7.67 -11.26 -0.94
N VAL A 238 -8.96 -10.91 -0.92
CA VAL A 238 -9.85 -11.21 0.22
C VAL A 238 -9.84 -12.70 0.54
N LYS A 239 -9.87 -13.54 -0.50
CA LYS A 239 -9.80 -14.99 -0.37
C LYS A 239 -8.51 -15.46 0.32
N PHE A 240 -7.35 -14.87 0.03
CA PHE A 240 -6.10 -15.23 0.70
C PHE A 240 -6.20 -15.01 2.22
N ALA A 241 -6.72 -13.85 2.63
CA ALA A 241 -6.88 -13.54 4.05
C ALA A 241 -7.90 -14.46 4.76
N GLN A 242 -8.93 -14.91 4.04
CA GLN A 242 -9.93 -15.86 4.54
C GLN A 242 -9.38 -17.29 4.68
N ASP A 243 -8.60 -17.73 3.68
CA ASP A 243 -8.01 -19.06 3.66
C ASP A 243 -6.80 -19.20 4.59
N ASN A 244 -6.12 -18.08 4.90
CA ASN A 244 -4.88 -18.00 5.67
C ASN A 244 -4.95 -16.94 6.77
N PRO A 245 -5.93 -17.01 7.70
CA PRO A 245 -6.20 -15.92 8.64
C PRO A 245 -5.06 -15.64 9.61
N LYS A 246 -4.31 -16.63 10.04
CA LYS A 246 -3.16 -16.45 10.94
C LYS A 246 -1.96 -15.85 10.18
N THR A 247 -1.67 -16.33 8.98
CA THR A 247 -0.64 -15.74 8.12
C THR A 247 -0.94 -14.27 7.80
N TYR A 248 -2.19 -13.97 7.44
CA TYR A 248 -2.64 -12.61 7.21
C TYR A 248 -2.45 -11.72 8.45
N ALA A 249 -2.87 -12.20 9.62
CA ALA A 249 -2.71 -11.48 10.88
C ALA A 249 -1.23 -11.29 11.24
N ALA A 250 -0.39 -12.33 11.07
CA ALA A 250 1.05 -12.23 11.33
C ALA A 250 1.74 -11.18 10.44
N VAL A 251 1.39 -11.15 9.14
CA VAL A 251 1.91 -10.15 8.21
C VAL A 251 1.49 -8.74 8.63
N THR A 252 0.20 -8.49 8.85
CA THR A 252 -0.28 -7.13 9.18
C THR A 252 0.25 -6.65 10.54
N SER A 253 0.31 -7.52 11.55
CA SER A 253 0.89 -7.19 12.87
C SER A 253 2.39 -6.88 12.79
N ALA A 254 3.13 -7.60 11.93
CA ALA A 254 4.55 -7.34 11.70
C ALA A 254 4.80 -5.93 11.15
N TYR A 255 3.92 -5.42 10.28
CA TYR A 255 4.03 -4.04 9.77
C TYR A 255 3.71 -3.00 10.83
N VAL A 256 2.67 -3.19 11.65
CA VAL A 256 2.35 -2.28 12.77
C VAL A 256 3.54 -2.18 13.74
N GLU A 257 4.14 -3.32 14.06
CA GLU A 257 5.34 -3.34 14.90
C GLU A 257 6.52 -2.63 14.22
N ALA A 258 6.71 -2.84 12.91
CA ALA A 258 7.78 -2.19 12.15
C ALA A 258 7.63 -0.66 12.14
N PHE A 259 6.41 -0.12 12.03
CA PHE A 259 6.16 1.34 12.09
C PHE A 259 6.62 1.92 13.44
N ALA A 260 6.20 1.28 14.55
CA ALA A 260 6.63 1.70 15.88
C ALA A 260 8.15 1.57 16.06
N TRP A 261 8.75 0.49 15.55
CA TRP A 261 10.18 0.25 15.63
C TRP A 261 10.98 1.29 14.84
N ILE A 262 10.57 1.65 13.61
CA ILE A 262 11.23 2.68 12.79
C ILE A 262 11.22 4.03 13.51
N LYS A 263 10.08 4.39 14.09
CA LYS A 263 9.93 5.64 14.85
C LYS A 263 10.88 5.70 16.05
N ALA A 264 11.09 4.57 16.72
CA ALA A 264 12.00 4.47 17.87
C ALA A 264 13.48 4.34 17.48
N ASN A 265 13.77 3.84 16.25
CA ASN A 265 15.11 3.48 15.82
C ASN A 265 15.46 4.02 14.41
N PRO A 266 15.32 5.33 14.14
CA PRO A 266 15.49 5.87 12.78
C PRO A 266 16.89 5.68 12.21
N GLU A 267 17.95 5.68 13.04
CA GLU A 267 19.33 5.42 12.63
C GLU A 267 19.51 3.97 12.15
N ALA A 268 18.95 3.00 12.88
CA ALA A 268 18.99 1.60 12.48
C ALA A 268 18.13 1.36 11.22
N ALA A 269 16.95 2.00 11.12
CA ALA A 269 16.09 1.93 9.94
C ALA A 269 16.78 2.48 8.69
N ALA A 270 17.56 3.57 8.82
CA ALA A 270 18.35 4.12 7.72
C ALA A 270 19.42 3.15 7.24
N LYS A 271 20.13 2.48 8.16
CA LYS A 271 21.12 1.44 7.82
C LYS A 271 20.46 0.26 7.09
N ILE A 272 19.29 -0.19 7.55
CA ILE A 272 18.51 -1.25 6.91
C ILE A 272 18.12 -0.82 5.49
N PHE A 273 17.59 0.39 5.32
CA PHE A 273 17.25 0.92 4.00
C PHE A 273 18.44 0.90 3.04
N ILE A 274 19.58 1.42 3.47
CA ILE A 274 20.81 1.46 2.67
C ILE A 274 21.27 0.04 2.30
N LYS A 275 21.25 -0.90 3.26
CA LYS A 275 21.58 -2.32 3.06
C LYS A 275 20.73 -2.95 1.96
N TYR A 276 19.38 -2.84 2.06
CA TYR A 276 18.44 -3.49 1.16
C TYR A 276 18.34 -2.85 -0.23
N THR A 277 18.60 -1.53 -0.31
CA THR A 277 18.45 -0.79 -1.56
C THR A 277 19.76 -0.53 -2.28
N LYS A 278 20.90 -0.76 -1.63
CA LYS A 278 22.24 -0.36 -2.09
C LYS A 278 22.30 1.14 -2.38
N SER A 279 21.56 1.94 -1.61
CA SER A 279 21.51 3.39 -1.77
C SER A 279 22.89 4.00 -1.51
N LYS A 280 23.25 5.01 -2.33
CA LYS A 280 24.45 5.82 -2.17
C LYS A 280 24.20 7.14 -1.43
N MET A 281 23.01 7.30 -0.85
CA MET A 281 22.70 8.49 -0.05
C MET A 281 23.57 8.54 1.20
N ASN A 282 23.85 9.76 1.66
CA ASN A 282 24.44 9.97 2.97
C ASN A 282 23.48 9.40 4.03
N PRO A 283 23.95 8.54 4.95
CA PRO A 283 23.11 8.01 6.03
C PRO A 283 22.41 9.09 6.85
N ASP A 284 23.06 10.22 7.12
CA ASP A 284 22.47 11.32 7.90
C ASP A 284 21.26 11.95 7.18
N ASP A 285 21.30 12.05 5.85
CA ASP A 285 20.16 12.51 5.06
C ASP A 285 18.95 11.54 5.20
N VAL A 286 19.22 10.24 5.17
CA VAL A 286 18.15 9.22 5.32
C VAL A 286 17.56 9.28 6.74
N ILE A 287 18.42 9.44 7.76
CA ILE A 287 18.00 9.60 9.16
C ILE A 287 17.13 10.84 9.32
N ALA A 288 17.56 11.98 8.77
CA ALA A 288 16.82 13.24 8.82
C ALA A 288 15.43 13.08 8.20
N LEU A 289 15.33 12.46 7.02
CA LEU A 289 14.07 12.19 6.37
C LEU A 289 13.15 11.28 7.20
N LEU A 290 13.68 10.23 7.83
CA LEU A 290 12.90 9.31 8.67
C LEU A 290 12.41 9.96 9.98
N LYS A 291 13.07 11.01 10.46
CA LYS A 291 12.69 11.78 11.66
C LYS A 291 11.68 12.88 11.36
N ASP A 292 11.58 13.34 10.12
CA ASP A 292 10.67 14.43 9.74
C ASP A 292 9.31 13.88 9.29
N LYS A 293 8.31 14.02 10.15
CA LYS A 293 6.93 13.62 9.86
C LYS A 293 6.28 14.39 8.70
N ASN A 294 6.79 15.57 8.35
CA ASN A 294 6.32 16.30 7.18
C ASN A 294 6.84 15.70 5.88
N GLU A 295 7.94 14.97 5.93
CA GLU A 295 8.53 14.27 4.79
C GLU A 295 8.02 12.83 4.68
N ILE A 296 7.88 12.09 5.80
CA ILE A 296 7.31 10.73 5.80
C ILE A 296 6.82 10.34 7.20
N GLU A 297 5.62 9.75 7.24
CA GLU A 297 5.10 9.09 8.43
C GLU A 297 4.65 7.67 8.06
N PHE A 298 5.12 6.67 8.81
CA PHE A 298 4.62 5.30 8.67
C PHE A 298 3.47 5.08 9.64
N SER A 299 2.33 4.69 9.08
CA SER A 299 1.09 4.54 9.85
C SER A 299 0.16 3.55 9.16
N GLU A 300 -0.56 2.78 9.98
CA GLU A 300 -1.63 1.89 9.54
C GLU A 300 -2.96 2.62 9.31
N ILE A 301 -3.08 3.87 9.75
CA ILE A 301 -4.33 4.64 9.69
C ILE A 301 -4.51 5.24 8.29
N PRO A 302 -5.59 4.91 7.56
CA PRO A 302 -5.89 5.53 6.27
C PRO A 302 -6.28 7.01 6.45
N LYS A 303 -5.52 7.93 5.86
CA LYS A 303 -5.81 9.37 5.90
C LYS A 303 -6.22 9.88 4.51
N HIS A 304 -7.38 10.52 4.41
CA HIS A 304 -7.93 11.15 3.20
C HIS A 304 -8.00 10.22 1.97
N THR A 305 -8.02 8.91 2.15
CA THR A 305 -8.11 7.95 1.04
C THR A 305 -9.43 8.02 0.31
N ILE A 306 -10.51 8.42 1.00
CA ILE A 306 -11.84 8.60 0.41
C ILE A 306 -11.87 9.72 -0.64
N LYS A 307 -11.02 10.74 -0.54
CA LYS A 307 -10.91 11.79 -1.56
C LYS A 307 -10.49 11.19 -2.92
N TYR A 308 -9.53 10.26 -2.91
CA TYR A 308 -9.14 9.49 -4.11
C TYR A 308 -10.28 8.62 -4.62
N GLY A 309 -11.00 7.95 -3.70
CA GLY A 309 -12.15 7.11 -4.04
C GLY A 309 -13.26 7.89 -4.72
N ASN A 310 -13.65 9.02 -4.14
CA ASN A 310 -14.68 9.90 -4.69
C ASN A 310 -14.29 10.47 -6.05
N PHE A 311 -13.03 10.91 -6.20
CA PHE A 311 -12.53 11.40 -7.47
C PHE A 311 -12.57 10.32 -8.57
N LEU A 312 -12.02 9.13 -8.29
CA LEU A 312 -11.99 8.04 -9.27
C LEU A 312 -13.40 7.53 -9.63
N ALA A 313 -14.34 7.56 -8.70
CA ALA A 313 -15.75 7.26 -8.98
C ALA A 313 -16.38 8.35 -9.81
N GLY A 314 -16.13 9.62 -9.50
CA GLY A 314 -16.64 10.78 -10.25
C GLY A 314 -16.23 10.79 -11.73
N ILE A 315 -15.04 10.27 -12.05
CA ILE A 315 -14.58 10.12 -13.45
C ILE A 315 -14.94 8.76 -14.07
N GLY A 316 -15.69 7.90 -13.36
CA GLY A 316 -16.17 6.61 -13.86
C GLY A 316 -15.14 5.46 -13.84
N ASP A 317 -13.99 5.61 -13.19
CA ASP A 317 -12.93 4.60 -13.15
C ASP A 317 -13.22 3.45 -12.17
N ILE A 318 -14.02 3.72 -11.12
CA ILE A 318 -14.41 2.75 -10.07
C ILE A 318 -15.86 2.98 -9.66
N PRO A 319 -16.55 1.98 -9.05
CA PRO A 319 -17.81 2.21 -8.37
C PRO A 319 -17.67 3.22 -7.23
N GLN A 320 -18.74 3.99 -6.94
CA GLN A 320 -18.74 4.94 -5.83
C GLN A 320 -18.57 4.21 -4.49
N PRO A 321 -17.50 4.43 -3.73
CA PRO A 321 -17.37 3.91 -2.38
C PRO A 321 -18.28 4.69 -1.43
N LYS A 322 -18.95 3.99 -0.51
CA LYS A 322 -19.73 4.62 0.57
C LYS A 322 -18.84 5.15 1.68
N SER A 323 -17.72 4.48 1.91
CA SER A 323 -16.73 4.85 2.91
C SER A 323 -15.36 4.23 2.54
N TRP A 324 -14.28 4.72 3.19
CA TRP A 324 -12.96 4.13 3.05
C TRP A 324 -12.92 2.65 3.51
N LYS A 325 -13.84 2.20 4.35
CA LYS A 325 -13.95 0.81 4.83
C LYS A 325 -14.33 -0.17 3.72
N ASP A 326 -14.93 0.28 2.63
CA ASP A 326 -15.33 -0.60 1.52
C ASP A 326 -14.14 -1.26 0.83
N TYR A 327 -13.01 -0.56 0.76
CA TYR A 327 -11.82 -1.00 0.05
C TYR A 327 -10.63 -1.34 0.96
N TYR A 328 -10.81 -1.31 2.28
CA TYR A 328 -9.87 -1.88 3.26
C TYR A 328 -10.44 -3.14 3.92
N MET A 329 -9.55 -4.02 4.36
CA MET A 329 -9.90 -5.22 5.12
C MET A 329 -10.39 -4.84 6.53
N PRO A 330 -11.24 -5.69 7.18
CA PRO A 330 -11.87 -5.37 8.46
C PRO A 330 -10.93 -5.01 9.62
N ASN A 331 -9.69 -5.54 9.63
CA ASN A 331 -8.69 -5.18 10.66
C ASN A 331 -8.37 -3.68 10.71
N ASN A 332 -8.64 -2.93 9.63
CA ASN A 332 -8.43 -1.48 9.61
C ASN A 332 -9.64 -0.69 10.12
N HIS A 333 -10.82 -1.31 10.23
CA HIS A 333 -12.08 -0.59 10.46
C HIS A 333 -12.22 0.02 11.86
N GLY A 334 -11.35 -0.35 12.79
CA GLY A 334 -11.27 0.22 14.14
C GLY A 334 -10.48 1.54 14.23
N TYR A 335 -9.75 1.92 13.16
CA TYR A 335 -9.01 3.18 13.14
C TYR A 335 -9.91 4.37 12.80
N ASP A 336 -9.50 5.56 13.25
CA ASP A 336 -10.10 6.83 12.86
C ASP A 336 -9.53 7.26 11.49
N GLY A 337 -9.96 6.56 10.45
CA GLY A 337 -9.51 6.75 9.07
C GLY A 337 -10.50 7.57 8.23
N SER A 338 -10.03 8.04 7.07
CA SER A 338 -10.83 8.86 6.15
C SER A 338 -10.48 8.67 4.65
#